data_aa7f8073182b355ed582201b56b65742
#
_entry.id   aa7f8073182b355ed582201b56b65742
#
_cell.length_a   1.000
_cell.length_b   1.000
_cell.length_c   1.000
_cell.angle_alpha   90.00
_cell.angle_beta   90.00
_cell.angle_gamma   90.00
#
_symmetry.space_group_name_H-M   'P 1'
#
loop_
_entity.id
_entity.type
_entity.pdbx_description
1 polymer ?
#
loop_
_entity_poly.entity_id
_entity_poly.type
_entity_poly.pdbx_seq_one_letter_code
_entity_poly.pdbx_strand_id
1 'polypeptide(L)'
;MRVLIVDDDETFCQLLAEVLEGKGMNVVWTTDGLEGYEMSLYEAYDLFILDQRMPLIFGTELVQELKKDNPEAKIILISAFADEVLQNKSQSLGVPVLSKPFSAKRLLQLVENALGHSKQEEQ
;
A
#
# COMPACT_ATOMS: atom_id res chain seq x y z
N MET A 1 -7.74 11.34 5.42
CA MET A 1 -7.33 9.98 5.06
C MET A 1 -5.97 9.66 5.67
N ARG A 2 -5.90 8.55 6.35
CA ARG A 2 -4.65 8.08 6.95
C ARG A 2 -4.08 6.95 6.12
N VAL A 3 -2.81 7.06 5.76
CA VAL A 3 -2.12 6.08 4.93
C VAL A 3 -0.90 5.56 5.67
N LEU A 4 -0.73 4.23 5.69
CA LEU A 4 0.48 3.62 6.21
C LEU A 4 1.29 3.06 5.04
N ILE A 5 2.55 3.50 4.94
CA ILE A 5 3.49 2.99 3.95
C ILE A 5 4.48 2.08 4.65
N VAL A 6 4.68 0.90 4.10
CA VAL A 6 5.66 -0.05 4.61
C VAL A 6 6.58 -0.46 3.48
N ASP A 7 7.84 -0.03 3.55
CA ASP A 7 8.84 -0.30 2.51
C ASP A 7 10.21 -0.20 3.16
N ASP A 8 11.08 -1.16 2.95
CA ASP A 8 12.37 -1.19 3.62
C ASP A 8 13.35 -0.13 3.09
N ASP A 9 12.98 0.61 2.05
CA ASP A 9 13.77 1.73 1.53
C ASP A 9 13.25 3.03 2.13
N GLU A 10 13.99 3.58 3.08
CA GLU A 10 13.59 4.79 3.79
C GLU A 10 13.41 5.98 2.85
N THR A 11 14.33 6.16 1.91
CA THR A 11 14.23 7.27 0.96
C THR A 11 12.96 7.17 0.14
N PHE A 12 12.62 5.96 -0.28
CA PHE A 12 11.40 5.73 -1.04
C PHE A 12 10.17 6.06 -0.20
N CYS A 13 10.16 5.67 1.08
CA CYS A 13 9.06 6.00 1.98
C CYS A 13 8.87 7.51 2.08
N GLN A 14 9.97 8.24 2.21
CA GLN A 14 9.90 9.70 2.34
C GLN A 14 9.36 10.36 1.09
N LEU A 15 9.83 9.91 -0.09
CA LEU A 15 9.35 10.46 -1.34
C LEU A 15 7.87 10.18 -1.56
N LEU A 16 7.47 8.96 -1.25
CA LEU A 16 6.07 8.56 -1.40
C LEU A 16 5.18 9.36 -0.46
N ALA A 17 5.65 9.54 0.78
CA ALA A 17 4.92 10.32 1.76
C ALA A 17 4.72 11.76 1.29
N GLU A 18 5.75 12.38 0.70
CA GLU A 18 5.63 13.74 0.19
C GLU A 18 4.55 13.86 -0.88
N VAL A 19 4.50 12.89 -1.80
CA VAL A 19 3.49 12.92 -2.86
C VAL A 19 2.08 12.86 -2.26
N LEU A 20 1.86 11.98 -1.31
CA LEU A 20 0.54 11.79 -0.73
C LEU A 20 0.15 12.94 0.21
N GLU A 21 1.12 13.45 0.96
CA GLU A 21 0.87 14.60 1.82
C GLU A 21 0.52 15.85 1.00
N GLY A 22 1.11 15.95 -0.18
CA GLY A 22 0.78 17.03 -1.10
C GLY A 22 -0.66 16.99 -1.56
N LYS A 23 -1.33 15.86 -1.38
CA LYS A 23 -2.75 15.71 -1.70
C LYS A 23 -3.62 15.74 -0.46
N GLY A 24 -3.07 16.14 0.67
CA GLY A 24 -3.85 16.32 1.89
C GLY A 24 -4.01 15.07 2.74
N MET A 25 -3.27 14.02 2.45
CA MET A 25 -3.37 12.79 3.24
C MET A 25 -2.43 12.84 4.44
N ASN A 26 -2.80 12.17 5.51
CA ASN A 26 -1.94 11.98 6.67
C ASN A 26 -1.17 10.70 6.49
N VAL A 27 0.14 10.78 6.38
CA VAL A 27 0.97 9.63 6.05
C VAL A 27 1.87 9.27 7.20
N VAL A 28 1.87 7.99 7.53
CA VAL A 28 2.84 7.41 8.48
C VAL A 28 3.56 6.32 7.70
N TRP A 29 4.84 6.14 7.97
CA TRP A 29 5.57 5.08 7.28
C TRP A 29 6.53 4.39 8.23
N THR A 30 6.86 3.15 7.89
CA THR A 30 7.87 2.37 8.59
C THR A 30 8.63 1.54 7.57
N THR A 31 9.86 1.18 7.91
CA THR A 31 10.67 0.33 7.06
C THR A 31 10.62 -1.13 7.50
N ASP A 32 9.86 -1.44 8.54
CA ASP A 32 9.78 -2.77 9.12
C ASP A 32 8.36 -3.33 8.96
N GLY A 33 8.25 -4.45 8.22
CA GLY A 33 6.95 -5.05 7.96
C GLY A 33 6.24 -5.54 9.21
N LEU A 34 6.99 -6.05 10.17
CA LEU A 34 6.38 -6.53 11.42
C LEU A 34 5.90 -5.36 12.26
N GLU A 35 6.67 -4.27 12.28
CA GLU A 35 6.22 -3.04 12.94
C GLU A 35 4.98 -2.49 12.26
N GLY A 36 4.95 -2.55 10.92
CA GLY A 36 3.78 -2.10 10.17
C GLY A 36 2.54 -2.86 10.56
N TYR A 37 2.65 -4.16 10.71
CA TYR A 37 1.54 -4.97 11.16
C TYR A 37 1.09 -4.54 12.57
N GLU A 38 2.05 -4.38 13.47
CA GLU A 38 1.74 -3.96 14.84
C GLU A 38 1.04 -2.62 14.86
N MET A 39 1.51 -1.67 14.05
CA MET A 39 0.88 -0.35 13.97
C MET A 39 -0.58 -0.46 13.54
N SER A 40 -0.88 -1.40 12.64
CA SER A 40 -2.25 -1.59 12.16
C SER A 40 -3.20 -2.07 13.26
N LEU A 41 -2.67 -2.68 14.30
CA LEU A 41 -3.49 -3.16 15.40
C LEU A 41 -3.89 -2.05 16.37
N TYR A 42 -3.10 -0.97 16.40
CA TYR A 42 -3.35 0.13 17.35
C TYR A 42 -3.96 1.35 16.71
N GLU A 43 -3.86 1.47 15.39
CA GLU A 43 -4.34 2.66 14.69
C GLU A 43 -5.17 2.25 13.49
N ALA A 44 -6.17 3.03 13.16
CA ALA A 44 -6.98 2.80 11.96
C ALA A 44 -6.35 3.52 10.78
N TYR A 45 -6.20 2.81 9.67
CA TYR A 45 -5.68 3.38 8.43
C TYR A 45 -6.69 3.17 7.32
N ASP A 46 -6.83 4.18 6.47
CA ASP A 46 -7.74 4.09 5.32
C ASP A 46 -7.10 3.36 4.16
N LEU A 47 -5.77 3.35 4.12
CA LEU A 47 -5.04 2.74 3.01
C LEU A 47 -3.68 2.26 3.50
N PHE A 48 -3.27 1.09 3.00
CA PHE A 48 -1.94 0.54 3.23
C PHE A 48 -1.22 0.46 1.88
N ILE A 49 0.03 0.91 1.84
CA ILE A 49 0.88 0.75 0.66
C ILE A 49 2.09 -0.07 1.10
N LEU A 50 2.21 -1.29 0.58
CA LEU A 50 3.17 -2.27 1.08
C LEU A 50 4.13 -2.70 -0.01
N ASP A 51 5.42 -2.70 0.31
CA ASP A 51 6.42 -3.26 -0.59
C ASP A 51 6.38 -4.78 -0.48
N GLN A 52 6.63 -5.47 -1.60
CA GLN A 52 6.62 -6.93 -1.60
C GLN A 52 7.86 -7.51 -0.95
N ARG A 53 9.02 -6.95 -1.22
CA ARG A 53 10.26 -7.53 -0.72
C ARG A 53 10.81 -6.77 0.47
N MET A 54 10.63 -7.36 1.64
CA MET A 54 11.10 -6.80 2.91
C MET A 54 11.72 -7.93 3.72
N PRO A 55 12.67 -7.60 4.62
CA PRO A 55 13.17 -8.61 5.54
C PRO A 55 12.06 -9.14 6.43
N LEU A 56 12.10 -10.41 6.74
CA LEU A 56 11.24 -11.09 7.71
C LEU A 56 9.80 -11.36 7.25
N ILE A 57 9.23 -10.53 6.39
CA ILE A 57 7.87 -10.77 5.92
C ILE A 57 7.70 -10.20 4.52
N PHE A 58 7.09 -10.97 3.62
CA PHE A 58 6.75 -10.49 2.29
C PHE A 58 5.48 -9.66 2.35
N GLY A 59 5.36 -8.71 1.42
CA GLY A 59 4.16 -7.87 1.34
C GLY A 59 2.90 -8.69 1.22
N THR A 60 2.90 -9.76 0.41
CA THR A 60 1.73 -10.63 0.27
C THR A 60 1.34 -11.31 1.57
N GLU A 61 2.32 -11.63 2.40
CA GLU A 61 2.02 -12.20 3.72
C GLU A 61 1.38 -11.15 4.63
N LEU A 62 1.90 -9.94 4.56
CA LEU A 62 1.35 -8.85 5.35
C LEU A 62 -0.09 -8.53 4.91
N VAL A 63 -0.36 -8.57 3.60
CA VAL A 63 -1.73 -8.41 3.09
C VAL A 63 -2.66 -9.41 3.75
N GLN A 64 -2.23 -10.67 3.82
CA GLN A 64 -3.08 -11.72 4.39
C GLN A 64 -3.39 -11.45 5.85
N GLU A 65 -2.37 -11.01 6.61
CA GLU A 65 -2.59 -10.71 8.03
C GLU A 65 -3.51 -9.50 8.21
N LEU A 66 -3.30 -8.45 7.42
CA LEU A 66 -4.14 -7.26 7.52
C LEU A 66 -5.59 -7.58 7.18
N LYS A 67 -5.82 -8.37 6.14
CA LYS A 67 -7.18 -8.71 5.73
C LYS A 67 -7.85 -9.70 6.67
N LYS A 68 -7.07 -10.46 7.42
CA LYS A 68 -7.62 -11.34 8.43
C LYS A 68 -8.27 -10.52 9.55
N ASP A 69 -7.60 -9.44 9.93
CA ASP A 69 -8.12 -8.54 10.97
C ASP A 69 -9.21 -7.62 10.44
N ASN A 70 -9.09 -7.21 9.17
CA ASN A 70 -10.05 -6.33 8.54
C ASN A 70 -10.21 -6.70 7.07
N PRO A 71 -11.21 -7.53 6.71
CA PRO A 71 -11.40 -7.96 5.32
C PRO A 71 -11.63 -6.81 4.33
N GLU A 72 -12.04 -5.64 4.83
CA GLU A 72 -12.30 -4.48 3.99
C GLU A 72 -11.08 -3.58 3.84
N ALA A 73 -9.92 -3.97 4.37
CA ALA A 73 -8.71 -3.15 4.30
C ALA A 73 -8.36 -2.82 2.84
N LYS A 74 -8.07 -1.56 2.60
CA LYS A 74 -7.66 -1.09 1.27
C LYS A 74 -6.14 -1.15 1.21
N ILE A 75 -5.60 -1.88 0.24
CA ILE A 75 -4.18 -2.16 0.17
C ILE A 75 -3.70 -2.04 -1.27
N ILE A 76 -2.53 -1.44 -1.45
CA ILE A 76 -1.81 -1.43 -2.72
C ILE A 76 -0.46 -2.08 -2.47
N LEU A 77 -0.11 -3.08 -3.28
CA LEU A 77 1.22 -3.69 -3.24
C LEU A 77 2.13 -3.00 -4.22
N ILE A 78 3.38 -2.76 -3.83
CA ILE A 78 4.37 -2.22 -4.77
C ILE A 78 5.53 -3.21 -4.86
N SER A 79 6.16 -3.28 -6.03
CA SER A 79 7.24 -4.24 -6.24
C SER A 79 8.17 -3.77 -7.34
N ALA A 80 9.46 -3.98 -7.14
CA ALA A 80 10.45 -3.76 -8.19
C ALA A 80 10.40 -4.89 -9.21
N PHE A 81 9.78 -6.00 -8.88
CA PHE A 81 9.73 -7.17 -9.75
C PHE A 81 8.34 -7.81 -9.69
N ALA A 82 7.41 -7.24 -10.46
CA ALA A 82 6.04 -7.71 -10.49
C ALA A 82 5.87 -8.75 -11.60
N ASP A 83 6.37 -9.96 -11.35
CA ASP A 83 6.28 -11.05 -12.30
C ASP A 83 4.87 -11.68 -12.30
N GLU A 84 4.68 -12.68 -13.14
CA GLU A 84 3.38 -13.32 -13.27
C GLU A 84 2.93 -13.98 -11.96
N VAL A 85 3.87 -14.55 -11.21
CA VAL A 85 3.55 -15.19 -9.95
C VAL A 85 2.96 -14.17 -8.97
N LEU A 86 3.60 -13.01 -8.85
CA LEU A 86 3.13 -11.97 -7.96
C LEU A 86 1.80 -11.39 -8.44
N GLN A 87 1.65 -11.20 -9.76
CA GLN A 87 0.40 -10.68 -10.31
C GLN A 87 -0.76 -11.63 -9.99
N ASN A 88 -0.55 -12.93 -10.17
CA ASN A 88 -1.58 -13.91 -9.86
C ASN A 88 -1.91 -13.94 -8.38
N LYS A 89 -0.88 -13.86 -7.53
CA LYS A 89 -1.09 -13.87 -6.09
C LYS A 89 -1.87 -12.65 -5.63
N SER A 90 -1.49 -11.47 -6.13
CA SER A 90 -2.16 -10.24 -5.74
C SER A 90 -3.62 -10.24 -6.21
N GLN A 91 -3.87 -10.78 -7.39
CA GLN A 91 -5.22 -10.87 -7.89
C GLN A 91 -6.08 -11.77 -7.00
N SER A 92 -5.53 -12.89 -6.55
CA SER A 92 -6.26 -13.79 -5.66
C SER A 92 -6.50 -13.15 -4.30
N LEU A 93 -5.64 -12.22 -3.89
CA LEU A 93 -5.80 -11.49 -2.62
C LEU A 93 -6.70 -10.26 -2.77
N GLY A 94 -7.05 -9.91 -4.00
CA GLY A 94 -7.91 -8.76 -4.26
C GLY A 94 -7.21 -7.43 -4.08
N VAL A 95 -5.91 -7.36 -4.32
CA VAL A 95 -5.15 -6.10 -4.19
C VAL A 95 -4.40 -5.80 -5.48
N PRO A 96 -4.30 -4.52 -5.87
CA PRO A 96 -3.53 -4.15 -7.05
C PRO A 96 -2.03 -4.15 -6.75
N VAL A 97 -1.25 -4.38 -7.81
CA VAL A 97 0.20 -4.29 -7.74
C VAL A 97 0.66 -3.12 -8.60
N LEU A 98 1.56 -2.32 -8.07
CA LEU A 98 2.18 -1.23 -8.80
C LEU A 98 3.67 -1.52 -8.94
N SER A 99 4.15 -1.60 -10.18
CA SER A 99 5.57 -1.91 -10.45
C SER A 99 6.43 -0.68 -10.33
N LYS A 100 7.55 -0.81 -9.64
CA LYS A 100 8.58 0.23 -9.59
C LYS A 100 9.40 0.16 -10.87
N PRO A 101 9.84 1.29 -11.43
CA PRO A 101 9.48 2.65 -11.04
C PRO A 101 8.09 3.03 -11.57
N PHE A 102 7.44 3.94 -10.89
CA PHE A 102 6.12 4.41 -11.33
C PHE A 102 6.04 5.92 -11.17
N SER A 103 5.08 6.52 -11.88
CA SER A 103 4.88 7.96 -11.79
C SER A 103 3.95 8.30 -10.62
N ALA A 104 4.06 9.53 -10.14
CA ALA A 104 3.14 10.01 -9.11
C ALA A 104 1.70 9.92 -9.61
N LYS A 105 1.49 10.21 -10.90
CA LYS A 105 0.16 10.15 -11.49
C LYS A 105 -0.43 8.74 -11.40
N ARG A 106 0.37 7.73 -11.72
CA ARG A 106 -0.10 6.35 -11.67
C ARG A 106 -0.42 5.93 -10.24
N LEU A 107 0.44 6.30 -9.31
CA LEU A 107 0.19 6.02 -7.90
C LEU A 107 -1.11 6.65 -7.44
N LEU A 108 -1.30 7.94 -7.75
CA LEU A 108 -2.49 8.66 -7.30
C LEU A 108 -3.76 8.10 -7.91
N GLN A 109 -3.70 7.59 -9.14
CA GLN A 109 -4.84 6.92 -9.74
C GLN A 109 -5.24 5.68 -8.95
N LEU A 110 -4.26 4.88 -8.55
CA LEU A 110 -4.54 3.67 -7.77
C LEU A 110 -5.06 4.02 -6.38
N VAL A 111 -4.52 5.08 -5.78
CA VAL A 111 -4.97 5.52 -4.46
C VAL A 111 -6.43 5.96 -4.53
N GLU A 112 -6.78 6.75 -5.53
CA GLU A 112 -8.15 7.21 -5.68
C GLU A 112 -9.11 6.04 -5.92
N ASN A 113 -8.70 5.10 -6.75
CA ASN A 113 -9.51 3.91 -6.99
C ASN A 113 -9.71 3.10 -5.71
N ALA A 114 -8.64 2.93 -4.94
CA ALA A 114 -8.72 2.15 -3.70
C ALA A 114 -9.62 2.81 -2.67
N LEU A 115 -9.61 4.13 -2.61
CA LEU A 115 -10.42 4.87 -1.67
C LEU A 115 -11.85 5.14 -2.17
N GLY A 116 -12.15 4.75 -3.40
CA GLY A 116 -13.48 4.95 -3.96
C GLY A 116 -13.78 6.38 -4.36
N HIS A 117 -12.75 7.20 -4.56
CA HIS A 117 -12.92 8.60 -4.94
C HIS A 117 -12.82 8.80 -6.44
N SER A 118 -13.11 7.79 -7.21
CA SER A 118 -12.94 7.91 -8.63
C SER A 118 -14.21 8.42 -9.27
N LYS A 119 -14.46 8.02 -10.46
CA LYS A 119 -15.44 8.62 -11.28
C LYS A 119 -16.85 8.52 -10.85
N GLN A 120 -17.21 7.66 -9.93
CA GLN A 120 -18.60 7.59 -9.55
C GLN A 120 -19.05 8.89 -8.90
N GLU A 121 -18.12 9.69 -8.43
CA GLU A 121 -18.48 10.98 -7.84
C GLU A 121 -18.84 12.01 -8.88
N GLU A 122 -18.51 11.72 -10.11
CA GLU A 122 -18.77 12.65 -11.20
C GLU A 122 -20.13 12.45 -11.82
N GLN A 123 -20.87 11.50 -11.32
CA GLN A 123 -22.19 11.18 -11.90
C GLN A 123 -23.35 11.76 -11.11
#